data_8ffe436e1fe14b57adfa179d9ee27c79
#
_entry.id   8ffe436e1fe14b57adfa179d9ee27c79
#
_cell.length_a   1.000
_cell.length_b   1.000
_cell.length_c   1.000
_cell.angle_alpha   90.00
_cell.angle_beta   90.00
_cell.angle_gamma   90.00
#
_symmetry.space_group_name_H-M   'P 1'
#
loop_
_entity.id
_entity.type
_entity.pdbx_description
1 polymer ?
#
loop_
_entity_poly.entity_id
_entity_poly.type
_entity_poly.pdbx_seq_one_letter_code
_entity_poly.pdbx_strand_id
1 'polypeptide(L)'
;MKELKTMFNWNSEKIYWNIVCSETNDMNDKICEKIKYYIKDKNIAEFGCGTGYFALSMSKYANLIIAADIQNMVLEVLQQNIEKNNIRNIIPLKTDIYNNEFHNIDYVVAKFFSKPTRDIKTMLSMARQGLILIVNTTSYSGMNEDEISKSNKENAAIICPYLEKENMKYTKIDMECENGQYVRDEEEAIRFLKSYTKNTDDEIKKILSKSRLEQEYKALDQSFSHFVSVDKKISIFIIEKQL
;
A
#
# COMPACT_ATOMS: atom_id res chain seq x y z
N MET A 1 -22.26 -16.24 -4.21
CA MET A 1 -21.45 -15.36 -3.36
C MET A 1 -20.09 -16.03 -3.16
N LYS A 2 -19.04 -15.61 -3.89
CA LYS A 2 -17.68 -16.10 -3.67
C LYS A 2 -17.16 -15.46 -2.38
N GLU A 3 -16.65 -16.30 -1.49
CA GLU A 3 -16.17 -15.88 -0.17
C GLU A 3 -15.08 -14.80 -0.27
N LEU A 4 -15.37 -13.65 0.31
CA LEU A 4 -14.46 -12.50 0.53
C LEU A 4 -13.37 -12.79 1.61
N LYS A 5 -12.87 -14.02 1.70
CA LYS A 5 -12.01 -14.51 2.80
C LYS A 5 -10.56 -14.00 2.81
N THR A 6 -10.16 -13.07 1.95
CA THR A 6 -8.74 -12.65 1.84
C THR A 6 -8.50 -11.15 1.91
N MET A 7 -9.42 -10.40 2.50
CA MET A 7 -9.29 -8.94 2.61
C MET A 7 -8.48 -8.53 3.83
N PHE A 8 -7.68 -7.46 3.66
CA PHE A 8 -7.10 -6.79 4.81
C PHE A 8 -8.22 -6.18 5.65
N ASN A 9 -8.37 -6.65 6.88
CA ASN A 9 -9.40 -6.17 7.78
C ASN A 9 -8.88 -4.98 8.58
N TRP A 10 -9.34 -3.79 8.24
CA TRP A 10 -9.04 -2.59 8.98
C TRP A 10 -9.77 -2.57 10.33
N ASN A 11 -9.13 -2.03 11.33
CA ASN A 11 -9.69 -1.67 12.61
C ASN A 11 -9.07 -0.33 13.06
N SER A 12 -9.57 0.26 14.12
CA SER A 12 -9.11 1.57 14.62
C SER A 12 -7.61 1.61 14.91
N GLU A 13 -7.04 0.55 15.46
CA GLU A 13 -5.62 0.47 15.79
C GLU A 13 -4.73 0.42 14.53
N LYS A 14 -5.12 -0.39 13.52
CA LYS A 14 -4.40 -0.45 12.23
C LYS A 14 -4.52 0.86 11.45
N ILE A 15 -5.67 1.53 11.53
CA ILE A 15 -5.85 2.87 10.95
C ILE A 15 -4.90 3.85 11.62
N TYR A 16 -4.86 3.87 12.95
CA TYR A 16 -3.96 4.72 13.72
C TYR A 16 -2.49 4.49 13.32
N TRP A 17 -2.01 3.25 13.31
CA TRP A 17 -0.63 2.95 12.89
C TRP A 17 -0.35 3.35 11.44
N ASN A 18 -1.34 3.17 10.55
CA ASN A 18 -1.17 3.59 9.16
C ASN A 18 -1.07 5.11 9.04
N ILE A 19 -1.85 5.87 9.81
CA ILE A 19 -1.76 7.34 9.89
C ILE A 19 -0.36 7.73 10.38
N VAL A 20 0.07 7.23 11.54
CA VAL A 20 1.39 7.55 12.11
C VAL A 20 2.50 7.23 11.11
N CYS A 21 2.50 6.02 10.52
CA CYS A 21 3.49 5.62 9.54
C CYS A 21 3.49 6.57 8.32
N SER A 22 2.33 6.89 7.78
CA SER A 22 2.22 7.73 6.57
C SER A 22 2.58 9.20 6.78
N GLU A 23 2.33 9.72 7.97
CA GLU A 23 2.65 11.12 8.32
C GLU A 23 4.13 11.27 8.74
N THR A 24 4.82 10.19 9.08
CA THR A 24 6.19 10.21 9.60
C THR A 24 7.23 9.63 8.64
N ASN A 25 6.83 9.10 7.48
CA ASN A 25 7.74 8.63 6.44
C ASN A 25 7.35 9.15 5.04
N ASP A 26 8.27 9.02 4.11
CA ASP A 26 8.17 9.55 2.75
C ASP A 26 8.00 8.45 1.67
N MET A 27 7.69 7.21 2.06
CA MET A 27 7.59 6.08 1.12
C MET A 27 6.62 6.36 -0.03
N ASN A 28 5.44 6.93 0.27
CA ASN A 28 4.44 7.22 -0.75
C ASN A 28 4.95 8.27 -1.76
N ASP A 29 5.60 9.32 -1.29
CA ASP A 29 6.18 10.35 -2.14
C ASP A 29 7.33 9.79 -2.99
N LYS A 30 8.20 8.97 -2.42
CA LYS A 30 9.28 8.28 -3.16
C LYS A 30 8.74 7.37 -4.27
N ILE A 31 7.65 6.63 -4.00
CA ILE A 31 6.98 5.82 -5.03
C ILE A 31 6.42 6.73 -6.13
N CYS A 32 5.72 7.82 -5.76
CA CYS A 32 5.16 8.77 -6.73
C CYS A 32 6.23 9.38 -7.64
N GLU A 33 7.41 9.72 -7.12
CA GLU A 33 8.52 10.22 -7.95
C GLU A 33 8.98 9.18 -8.99
N LYS A 34 8.97 7.87 -8.66
CA LYS A 34 9.32 6.82 -9.61
C LYS A 34 8.29 6.63 -10.72
N ILE A 35 7.02 6.84 -10.41
CA ILE A 35 5.92 6.67 -11.38
C ILE A 35 5.41 7.99 -11.97
N LYS A 36 6.01 9.12 -11.62
CA LYS A 36 5.58 10.46 -11.99
C LYS A 36 5.27 10.63 -13.47
N TYR A 37 6.12 10.08 -14.35
CA TYR A 37 5.91 10.14 -15.79
C TYR A 37 4.58 9.52 -16.24
N TYR A 38 4.13 8.47 -15.55
CA TYR A 38 2.91 7.72 -15.90
C TYR A 38 1.64 8.34 -15.32
N ILE A 39 1.75 9.07 -14.19
CA ILE A 39 0.58 9.61 -13.49
C ILE A 39 0.36 11.12 -13.73
N LYS A 40 1.36 11.85 -14.23
CA LYS A 40 1.26 13.29 -14.46
C LYS A 40 0.15 13.61 -15.46
N ASP A 41 -0.76 14.51 -15.07
CA ASP A 41 -1.91 14.98 -15.87
C ASP A 41 -2.85 13.84 -16.33
N LYS A 42 -2.87 12.71 -15.61
CA LYS A 42 -3.68 11.51 -15.92
C LYS A 42 -4.85 11.35 -14.96
N ASN A 43 -5.88 10.66 -15.45
CA ASN A 43 -6.99 10.18 -14.63
C ASN A 43 -6.65 8.78 -14.09
N ILE A 44 -6.64 8.65 -12.78
CA ILE A 44 -6.20 7.44 -12.06
C ILE A 44 -7.36 6.82 -11.30
N ALA A 45 -7.46 5.50 -11.30
CA ALA A 45 -8.26 4.77 -10.34
C ALA A 45 -7.35 3.96 -9.41
N GLU A 46 -7.33 4.28 -8.12
CA GLU A 46 -6.60 3.51 -7.12
C GLU A 46 -7.56 2.52 -6.44
N PHE A 47 -7.25 1.21 -6.52
CA PHE A 47 -8.01 0.16 -5.83
C PHE A 47 -7.34 -0.28 -4.54
N GLY A 48 -8.16 -0.41 -3.48
CA GLY A 48 -7.67 -0.71 -2.14
C GLY A 48 -6.90 0.48 -1.56
N CYS A 49 -7.42 1.69 -1.72
CA CYS A 49 -6.74 2.92 -1.32
C CYS A 49 -6.51 3.02 0.20
N GLY A 50 -7.25 2.22 1.02
CA GLY A 50 -7.19 2.31 2.47
C GLY A 50 -7.47 3.72 2.95
N THR A 51 -6.64 4.23 3.86
CA THR A 51 -6.73 5.60 4.40
C THR A 51 -6.35 6.71 3.41
N GLY A 52 -5.97 6.34 2.18
CA GLY A 52 -5.78 7.24 1.04
C GLY A 52 -4.46 8.01 1.00
N TYR A 53 -3.50 7.75 1.87
CA TYR A 53 -2.23 8.50 1.86
C TYR A 53 -1.45 8.38 0.55
N PHE A 54 -1.60 7.28 -0.20
CA PHE A 54 -0.98 7.19 -1.51
C PHE A 54 -1.72 8.02 -2.56
N ALA A 55 -3.06 8.05 -2.52
CA ALA A 55 -3.85 8.98 -3.34
C ALA A 55 -3.47 10.45 -3.06
N LEU A 56 -3.27 10.82 -1.78
CA LEU A 56 -2.80 12.17 -1.40
C LEU A 56 -1.44 12.49 -2.03
N SER A 57 -0.51 11.56 -2.04
CA SER A 57 0.80 11.75 -2.69
C SER A 57 0.66 11.86 -4.22
N MET A 58 -0.16 11.00 -4.85
CA MET A 58 -0.40 11.07 -6.30
C MET A 58 -1.15 12.34 -6.73
N SER A 59 -1.97 12.93 -5.85
CA SER A 59 -2.78 14.13 -6.18
C SER A 59 -1.94 15.33 -6.57
N LYS A 60 -0.67 15.37 -6.17
CA LYS A 60 0.31 16.40 -6.55
C LYS A 60 0.64 16.38 -8.06
N TYR A 61 0.34 15.28 -8.75
CA TYR A 61 0.71 15.03 -10.14
C TYR A 61 -0.49 14.72 -11.04
N ALA A 62 -1.44 13.95 -10.56
CA ALA A 62 -2.57 13.47 -11.34
C ALA A 62 -3.61 14.58 -11.62
N ASN A 63 -4.34 14.45 -12.73
CA ASN A 63 -5.48 15.30 -13.02
C ASN A 63 -6.66 14.95 -12.10
N LEU A 64 -7.01 13.68 -12.01
CA LEU A 64 -8.11 13.18 -11.18
C LEU A 64 -7.74 11.80 -10.61
N ILE A 65 -8.11 11.55 -9.36
CA ILE A 65 -7.95 10.25 -8.72
C ILE A 65 -9.31 9.77 -8.20
N ILE A 66 -9.74 8.59 -8.63
CA ILE A 66 -10.83 7.87 -7.98
C ILE A 66 -10.16 6.90 -7.00
N ALA A 67 -10.26 7.18 -5.71
CA ALA A 67 -9.66 6.38 -4.66
C ALA A 67 -10.71 5.41 -4.08
N ALA A 68 -10.62 4.15 -4.46
CA ALA A 68 -11.63 3.14 -4.19
C ALA A 68 -11.22 2.17 -3.08
N ASP A 69 -12.10 1.95 -2.12
CA ASP A 69 -12.01 0.88 -1.12
C ASP A 69 -13.43 0.35 -0.82
N ILE A 70 -13.50 -0.86 -0.28
CA ILE A 70 -14.79 -1.46 0.10
C ILE A 70 -15.19 -1.13 1.54
N GLN A 71 -14.27 -0.63 2.37
CA GLN A 71 -14.46 -0.36 3.78
C GLN A 71 -14.69 1.14 4.04
N ASN A 72 -15.85 1.50 4.58
CA ASN A 72 -16.20 2.89 4.85
C ASN A 72 -15.22 3.58 5.80
N MET A 73 -14.80 2.90 6.86
CA MET A 73 -13.99 3.52 7.92
C MET A 73 -12.66 4.10 7.42
N VAL A 74 -12.07 3.51 6.36
CA VAL A 74 -10.84 4.05 5.77
C VAL A 74 -11.13 5.19 4.78
N LEU A 75 -12.27 5.14 4.10
CA LEU A 75 -12.72 6.22 3.23
C LEU A 75 -13.13 7.47 4.01
N GLU A 76 -13.64 7.32 5.23
CA GLU A 76 -13.89 8.44 6.15
C GLU A 76 -12.58 9.15 6.54
N VAL A 77 -11.51 8.39 6.80
CA VAL A 77 -10.17 8.97 7.05
C VAL A 77 -9.66 9.69 5.80
N LEU A 78 -9.80 9.07 4.61
CA LEU A 78 -9.43 9.73 3.36
C LEU A 78 -10.19 11.04 3.15
N GLN A 79 -11.50 11.05 3.40
CA GLN A 79 -12.32 12.26 3.27
C GLN A 79 -11.83 13.37 4.22
N GLN A 80 -11.56 13.05 5.48
CA GLN A 80 -10.99 14.00 6.45
C GLN A 80 -9.63 14.55 5.98
N ASN A 81 -8.76 13.71 5.41
CA ASN A 81 -7.49 14.13 4.89
C ASN A 81 -7.63 15.04 3.65
N ILE A 82 -8.58 14.78 2.77
CA ILE A 82 -8.91 15.64 1.62
C ILE A 82 -9.31 17.03 2.09
N GLU A 83 -10.20 17.10 3.08
CA GLU A 83 -10.68 18.36 3.66
C GLU A 83 -9.56 19.13 4.37
N LYS A 84 -8.81 18.45 5.25
CA LYS A 84 -7.66 19.01 5.99
C LYS A 84 -6.62 19.64 5.06
N ASN A 85 -6.35 19.01 3.91
CA ASN A 85 -5.32 19.43 2.96
C ASN A 85 -5.86 20.25 1.79
N ASN A 86 -7.17 20.59 1.75
CA ASN A 86 -7.83 21.32 0.65
C ASN A 86 -7.61 20.68 -0.73
N ILE A 87 -7.61 19.36 -0.83
CA ILE A 87 -7.39 18.63 -2.08
C ILE A 87 -8.70 18.58 -2.88
N ARG A 88 -8.62 18.79 -4.20
CA ARG A 88 -9.81 18.93 -5.06
C ARG A 88 -9.90 17.89 -6.17
N ASN A 89 -8.87 17.09 -6.34
CA ASN A 89 -8.76 16.11 -7.42
C ASN A 89 -8.75 14.65 -6.95
N ILE A 90 -9.27 14.38 -5.75
CA ILE A 90 -9.51 13.02 -5.26
C ILE A 90 -11.00 12.84 -4.99
N ILE A 91 -11.55 11.73 -5.49
CA ILE A 91 -12.93 11.30 -5.24
C ILE A 91 -12.86 9.96 -4.49
N PRO A 92 -13.19 9.92 -3.19
CA PRO A 92 -13.37 8.68 -2.47
C PRO A 92 -14.58 7.90 -3.01
N LEU A 93 -14.40 6.60 -3.26
CA LEU A 93 -15.47 5.78 -3.77
C LEU A 93 -15.55 4.43 -3.04
N LYS A 94 -16.69 4.15 -2.42
CA LYS A 94 -16.95 2.82 -1.85
C LYS A 94 -17.35 1.86 -2.95
N THR A 95 -16.44 0.96 -3.29
CA THR A 95 -16.71 -0.01 -4.34
C THR A 95 -15.79 -1.23 -4.31
N ASP A 96 -16.27 -2.31 -4.93
CA ASP A 96 -15.48 -3.50 -5.25
C ASP A 96 -14.98 -3.40 -6.70
N ILE A 97 -13.76 -3.88 -6.94
CA ILE A 97 -13.16 -3.94 -8.28
C ILE A 97 -14.04 -4.65 -9.31
N TYR A 98 -14.86 -5.61 -8.90
CA TYR A 98 -15.71 -6.38 -9.82
C TYR A 98 -17.05 -5.73 -10.16
N ASN A 99 -17.43 -4.66 -9.47
CA ASN A 99 -18.75 -4.03 -9.58
C ASN A 99 -18.71 -2.65 -10.24
N ASN A 100 -17.63 -2.32 -10.98
CA ASN A 100 -17.48 -1.00 -11.55
C ASN A 100 -17.05 -1.01 -12.99
N GLU A 101 -17.65 -0.12 -13.74
CA GLU A 101 -17.21 0.31 -15.07
C GLU A 101 -16.71 1.75 -14.94
N PHE A 102 -15.39 1.92 -14.80
CA PHE A 102 -14.80 3.23 -14.86
C PHE A 102 -14.63 3.68 -16.31
N HIS A 103 -15.02 4.91 -16.58
CA HIS A 103 -14.80 5.52 -17.88
C HIS A 103 -13.69 6.57 -17.78
N ASN A 104 -12.89 6.69 -18.84
CA ASN A 104 -11.83 7.70 -18.95
C ASN A 104 -10.70 7.59 -17.90
N ILE A 105 -10.39 6.39 -17.43
CA ILE A 105 -9.22 6.13 -16.57
C ILE A 105 -8.02 5.85 -17.47
N ASP A 106 -6.92 6.57 -17.25
CA ASP A 106 -5.67 6.34 -17.97
C ASP A 106 -4.91 5.15 -17.37
N TYR A 107 -4.71 5.16 -16.07
CA TYR A 107 -4.07 4.07 -15.35
C TYR A 107 -4.91 3.63 -14.16
N VAL A 108 -4.98 2.33 -13.96
CA VAL A 108 -5.35 1.75 -12.66
C VAL A 108 -4.09 1.62 -11.83
N VAL A 109 -4.20 1.92 -10.53
CA VAL A 109 -3.11 1.77 -9.56
C VAL A 109 -3.57 0.85 -8.44
N ALA A 110 -2.71 -0.10 -8.05
CA ALA A 110 -2.94 -0.99 -6.92
C ALA A 110 -1.65 -1.15 -6.11
N LYS A 111 -1.67 -0.67 -4.85
CA LYS A 111 -0.54 -0.74 -3.94
C LYS A 111 -0.79 -1.77 -2.84
N PHE A 112 0.09 -2.77 -2.76
CA PHE A 112 0.00 -3.88 -1.80
C PHE A 112 -1.33 -4.63 -1.81
N PHE A 113 -1.94 -4.71 -2.98
CA PHE A 113 -3.15 -5.48 -3.23
C PHE A 113 -2.87 -6.98 -3.06
N SER A 114 -3.76 -7.74 -2.38
CA SER A 114 -3.39 -9.06 -1.85
C SER A 114 -3.10 -10.13 -2.90
N LYS A 115 -3.92 -10.24 -3.95
CA LYS A 115 -3.78 -11.24 -5.03
C LYS A 115 -3.89 -10.59 -6.41
N PRO A 116 -2.92 -9.77 -6.79
CA PRO A 116 -3.00 -9.04 -8.04
C PRO A 116 -3.04 -9.96 -9.28
N THR A 117 -2.38 -11.12 -9.30
CA THR A 117 -2.41 -12.01 -10.50
C THR A 117 -3.82 -12.44 -10.87
N ARG A 118 -4.72 -12.62 -9.89
CA ARG A 118 -6.13 -12.89 -10.15
C ARG A 118 -6.83 -11.73 -10.84
N ASP A 119 -6.45 -10.50 -10.51
CA ASP A 119 -7.21 -9.29 -10.80
C ASP A 119 -6.56 -8.39 -11.87
N ILE A 120 -5.31 -8.67 -12.30
CA ILE A 120 -4.57 -7.87 -13.30
C ILE A 120 -5.39 -7.65 -14.58
N LYS A 121 -6.00 -8.71 -15.13
CA LYS A 121 -6.79 -8.59 -16.36
C LYS A 121 -8.03 -7.71 -16.20
N THR A 122 -8.70 -7.83 -15.07
CA THR A 122 -9.85 -6.99 -14.71
C THR A 122 -9.43 -5.53 -14.55
N MET A 123 -8.32 -5.27 -13.82
CA MET A 123 -7.77 -3.92 -13.66
C MET A 123 -7.35 -3.29 -14.99
N LEU A 124 -6.67 -4.04 -15.85
CA LEU A 124 -6.26 -3.58 -17.18
C LEU A 124 -7.46 -3.28 -18.08
N SER A 125 -8.56 -4.02 -17.99
CA SER A 125 -9.76 -3.76 -18.80
C SER A 125 -10.35 -2.37 -18.52
N MET A 126 -10.22 -1.87 -17.31
CA MET A 126 -10.75 -0.56 -16.89
C MET A 126 -9.85 0.62 -17.29
N ALA A 127 -8.57 0.38 -17.60
CA ALA A 127 -7.62 1.41 -17.96
C ALA A 127 -7.49 1.60 -19.47
N ARG A 128 -7.17 2.80 -19.91
CA ARG A 128 -6.85 3.09 -21.31
C ARG A 128 -5.38 2.82 -21.65
N GLN A 129 -4.47 3.05 -20.73
CA GLN A 129 -3.01 2.98 -20.95
C GLN A 129 -2.37 1.80 -20.22
N GLY A 130 -2.77 1.50 -18.98
CA GLY A 130 -2.15 0.38 -18.25
C GLY A 130 -2.49 0.30 -16.78
N LEU A 131 -1.77 -0.58 -16.10
CA LEU A 131 -1.85 -0.83 -14.67
C LEU A 131 -0.50 -0.56 -14.02
N ILE A 132 -0.50 0.20 -12.92
CA ILE A 132 0.65 0.38 -12.06
C ILE A 132 0.42 -0.46 -10.80
N LEU A 133 1.23 -1.51 -10.66
CA LEU A 133 1.12 -2.43 -9.54
C LEU A 133 2.35 -2.31 -8.64
N ILE A 134 2.13 -2.02 -7.36
CA ILE A 134 3.18 -1.89 -6.36
C ILE A 134 3.06 -3.06 -5.37
N VAL A 135 4.11 -3.87 -5.28
CA VAL A 135 4.18 -5.06 -4.40
C VAL A 135 5.51 -5.11 -3.65
N ASN A 136 5.62 -5.96 -2.64
CA ASN A 136 6.92 -6.26 -2.05
C ASN A 136 7.78 -7.02 -3.07
N THR A 137 9.08 -6.76 -3.09
CA THR A 137 10.02 -7.46 -4.00
C THR A 137 10.15 -8.94 -3.62
N THR A 138 10.27 -9.20 -2.31
CA THR A 138 10.36 -10.55 -1.73
C THR A 138 9.32 -10.70 -0.63
N SER A 139 9.08 -11.93 -0.22
CA SER A 139 8.39 -12.18 1.04
C SER A 139 9.20 -11.61 2.20
N TYR A 140 8.54 -11.24 3.30
CA TYR A 140 9.24 -10.72 4.47
C TYR A 140 10.35 -11.68 4.88
N SER A 141 11.55 -11.13 5.18
CA SER A 141 12.66 -11.88 5.73
C SER A 141 12.20 -12.62 7.00
N GLY A 142 12.32 -13.96 7.00
CA GLY A 142 11.85 -14.81 8.08
C GLY A 142 10.69 -15.75 7.72
N MET A 143 10.09 -15.63 6.53
CA MET A 143 9.12 -16.61 6.03
C MET A 143 9.83 -17.68 5.19
N ASN A 144 9.58 -18.95 5.51
CA ASN A 144 9.99 -20.07 4.65
C ASN A 144 9.05 -20.22 3.43
N GLU A 145 9.45 -21.04 2.42
CA GLU A 145 8.68 -21.23 1.18
C GLU A 145 7.24 -21.69 1.42
N ASP A 146 7.00 -22.52 2.45
CA ASP A 146 5.67 -22.99 2.82
C ASP A 146 4.79 -21.88 3.42
N GLU A 147 5.38 -20.92 4.11
CA GLU A 147 4.69 -19.76 4.65
C GLU A 147 4.39 -18.72 3.58
N ILE A 148 5.29 -18.58 2.58
CA ILE A 148 5.09 -17.77 1.38
C ILE A 148 3.88 -18.30 0.59
N SER A 149 3.80 -19.61 0.38
CA SER A 149 2.69 -20.24 -0.34
C SER A 149 1.34 -20.10 0.39
N LYS A 150 1.36 -19.99 1.72
CA LYS A 150 0.19 -19.74 2.57
C LYS A 150 -0.10 -18.24 2.75
N SER A 151 0.82 -17.36 2.39
CA SER A 151 0.60 -15.91 2.40
C SER A 151 -0.43 -15.53 1.34
N ASN A 152 -1.45 -14.79 1.73
CA ASN A 152 -2.42 -14.24 0.78
C ASN A 152 -1.88 -13.07 -0.04
N LYS A 153 -0.61 -12.65 0.17
CA LYS A 153 0.01 -11.51 -0.52
C LYS A 153 1.00 -12.02 -1.56
N GLU A 154 0.76 -11.66 -2.80
CA GLU A 154 1.67 -11.93 -3.90
C GLU A 154 2.79 -10.86 -3.93
N ASN A 155 3.99 -11.27 -4.31
CA ASN A 155 5.18 -10.44 -4.42
C ASN A 155 5.77 -10.50 -5.84
N ALA A 156 6.87 -9.80 -6.10
CA ALA A 156 7.47 -9.76 -7.42
C ALA A 156 7.89 -11.14 -7.95
N ALA A 157 8.28 -12.08 -7.08
CA ALA A 157 8.65 -13.43 -7.51
C ALA A 157 7.46 -14.24 -8.07
N ILE A 158 6.23 -13.87 -7.70
CA ILE A 158 5.00 -14.46 -8.26
C ILE A 158 4.52 -13.67 -9.48
N ILE A 159 4.62 -12.33 -9.43
CA ILE A 159 4.13 -11.45 -10.49
C ILE A 159 4.95 -11.60 -11.78
N CYS A 160 6.29 -11.61 -11.72
CA CYS A 160 7.12 -11.71 -12.91
C CYS A 160 6.79 -12.95 -13.77
N PRO A 161 6.82 -14.20 -13.25
CA PRO A 161 6.48 -15.37 -14.04
C PRO A 161 5.05 -15.34 -14.57
N TYR A 162 4.11 -14.75 -13.84
CA TYR A 162 2.73 -14.60 -14.31
C TYR A 162 2.66 -13.68 -15.54
N LEU A 163 3.31 -12.50 -15.49
CA LEU A 163 3.30 -11.55 -16.61
C LEU A 163 3.99 -12.11 -17.85
N GLU A 164 5.10 -12.84 -17.66
CA GLU A 164 5.82 -13.53 -18.73
C GLU A 164 4.96 -14.62 -19.39
N LYS A 165 4.31 -15.46 -18.58
CA LYS A 165 3.40 -16.51 -19.05
C LYS A 165 2.23 -15.94 -19.86
N GLU A 166 1.70 -14.82 -19.46
CA GLU A 166 0.56 -14.14 -20.12
C GLU A 166 1.03 -13.23 -21.28
N ASN A 167 2.34 -13.20 -21.61
CA ASN A 167 2.95 -12.35 -22.63
C ASN A 167 2.62 -10.84 -22.45
N MET A 168 2.50 -10.38 -21.20
CA MET A 168 2.22 -8.99 -20.91
C MET A 168 3.50 -8.16 -20.94
N LYS A 169 3.49 -7.03 -21.65
CA LYS A 169 4.63 -6.09 -21.62
C LYS A 169 4.59 -5.28 -20.33
N TYR A 170 5.73 -5.17 -19.68
CA TYR A 170 5.87 -4.37 -18.46
C TYR A 170 7.26 -3.78 -18.28
N THR A 171 7.30 -2.68 -17.56
CA THR A 171 8.55 -2.13 -16.98
C THR A 171 8.54 -2.43 -15.49
N LYS A 172 9.66 -2.91 -14.95
CA LYS A 172 9.83 -3.14 -13.50
C LYS A 172 10.85 -2.15 -12.94
N ILE A 173 10.50 -1.53 -11.82
CA ILE A 173 11.35 -0.63 -11.05
C ILE A 173 11.44 -1.17 -9.63
N ASP A 174 12.63 -1.51 -9.18
CA ASP A 174 12.89 -1.91 -7.81
C ASP A 174 13.39 -0.72 -6.99
N MET A 175 12.95 -0.62 -5.73
CA MET A 175 13.41 0.38 -4.78
C MET A 175 13.43 -0.17 -3.36
N GLU A 176 14.29 0.42 -2.54
CA GLU A 176 14.35 0.17 -1.10
C GLU A 176 13.96 1.46 -0.37
N CYS A 177 13.21 1.33 0.70
CA CYS A 177 12.86 2.43 1.57
C CYS A 177 12.72 1.95 3.01
N GLU A 178 13.09 2.81 3.93
CA GLU A 178 12.73 2.61 5.32
C GLU A 178 11.22 2.85 5.48
N ASN A 179 10.54 1.91 6.14
CA ASN A 179 9.12 1.99 6.43
C ASN A 179 8.91 1.59 7.90
N GLY A 180 9.57 2.34 8.79
CA GLY A 180 9.47 2.12 10.21
C GLY A 180 8.18 2.67 10.82
N GLN A 181 7.90 2.23 12.04
CA GLN A 181 6.74 2.63 12.81
C GLN A 181 7.19 3.31 14.11
N TYR A 182 6.81 4.56 14.27
CA TYR A 182 6.88 5.21 15.59
C TYR A 182 5.74 4.69 16.46
N VAL A 183 6.07 4.35 17.71
CA VAL A 183 5.11 3.88 18.71
C VAL A 183 5.39 4.57 20.06
N ARG A 184 4.33 4.76 20.84
CA ARG A 184 4.37 5.56 22.07
C ARG A 184 5.16 4.88 23.19
N ASP A 185 5.03 3.55 23.27
CA ASP A 185 5.61 2.73 24.33
C ASP A 185 5.92 1.31 23.87
N GLU A 186 6.55 0.53 24.73
CA GLU A 186 6.90 -0.87 24.45
C GLU A 186 5.67 -1.77 24.25
N GLU A 187 4.60 -1.52 24.99
CA GLU A 187 3.36 -2.29 24.85
C GLU A 187 2.74 -2.10 23.45
N GLU A 188 2.71 -0.87 22.95
CA GLU A 188 2.26 -0.58 21.59
C GLU A 188 3.16 -1.22 20.55
N ALA A 189 4.49 -1.21 20.74
CA ALA A 189 5.44 -1.88 19.87
C ALA A 189 5.18 -3.39 19.78
N ILE A 190 4.89 -4.04 20.91
CA ILE A 190 4.53 -5.46 20.97
C ILE A 190 3.23 -5.71 20.20
N ARG A 191 2.18 -4.90 20.42
CA ARG A 191 0.90 -5.04 19.69
C ARG A 191 1.07 -4.84 18.21
N PHE A 192 1.85 -3.84 17.79
CA PHE A 192 2.19 -3.59 16.39
C PHE A 192 2.88 -4.81 15.76
N LEU A 193 3.96 -5.29 16.37
CA LEU A 193 4.70 -6.43 15.86
C LEU A 193 3.82 -7.68 15.76
N LYS A 194 3.06 -8.03 16.79
CA LYS A 194 2.14 -9.18 16.77
C LYS A 194 1.02 -9.06 15.73
N SER A 195 0.63 -7.85 15.34
CA SER A 195 -0.39 -7.61 14.32
C SER A 195 0.10 -7.77 12.88
N TYR A 196 1.38 -7.51 12.64
CA TYR A 196 1.94 -7.49 11.28
C TYR A 196 2.99 -8.58 11.01
N THR A 197 3.50 -9.22 12.06
CA THR A 197 4.55 -10.23 11.95
C THR A 197 4.17 -11.51 12.68
N LYS A 198 4.88 -12.59 12.38
CA LYS A 198 4.79 -13.86 13.12
C LYS A 198 5.99 -14.07 14.02
N ASN A 199 6.62 -13.00 14.45
CA ASN A 199 7.79 -13.05 15.31
C ASN A 199 7.49 -13.79 16.61
N THR A 200 8.43 -14.60 17.04
CA THR A 200 8.42 -15.21 18.38
C THR A 200 8.63 -14.13 19.46
N ASP A 201 8.28 -14.44 20.70
CA ASP A 201 8.47 -13.50 21.80
C ASP A 201 9.95 -13.10 21.99
N ASP A 202 10.91 -13.99 21.68
CA ASP A 202 12.35 -13.69 21.76
C ASP A 202 12.81 -12.78 20.62
N GLU A 203 12.28 -12.94 19.41
CA GLU A 203 12.53 -12.01 18.29
C GLU A 203 11.94 -10.64 18.58
N ILE A 204 10.73 -10.58 19.14
CA ILE A 204 10.12 -9.32 19.59
C ILE A 204 10.99 -8.62 20.60
N LYS A 205 11.47 -9.31 21.65
CA LYS A 205 12.38 -8.73 22.64
C LYS A 205 13.66 -8.17 22.02
N LYS A 206 14.22 -8.90 21.02
CA LYS A 206 15.42 -8.45 20.31
C LYS A 206 15.16 -7.19 19.46
N ILE A 207 13.98 -7.08 18.86
CA ILE A 207 13.57 -5.87 18.13
C ILE A 207 13.41 -4.70 19.12
N LEU A 208 12.68 -4.93 20.21
CA LEU A 208 12.41 -3.90 21.23
C LEU A 208 13.71 -3.33 21.85
N SER A 209 14.69 -4.18 22.14
CA SER A 209 15.97 -3.72 22.69
C SER A 209 16.73 -2.72 21.79
N LYS A 210 16.37 -2.66 20.49
CA LYS A 210 16.98 -1.77 19.49
C LYS A 210 16.04 -0.65 19.03
N SER A 211 14.78 -0.70 19.42
CA SER A 211 13.76 0.24 18.94
C SER A 211 13.62 1.49 19.80
N ARG A 212 14.17 1.48 21.02
CA ARG A 212 14.08 2.62 21.93
C ARG A 212 14.85 3.81 21.39
N LEU A 213 14.19 4.96 21.35
CA LEU A 213 14.80 6.22 20.93
C LEU A 213 15.63 6.83 22.07
N GLU A 214 16.75 7.45 21.74
CA GLU A 214 17.57 8.22 22.71
C GLU A 214 16.81 9.44 23.23
N GLN A 215 15.97 10.04 22.37
CA GLN A 215 15.07 11.14 22.70
C GLN A 215 13.69 10.87 22.13
N GLU A 216 12.64 11.28 22.86
CA GLU A 216 11.26 11.15 22.35
C GLU A 216 11.08 11.93 21.04
N TYR A 217 10.47 11.29 20.07
CA TYR A 217 10.03 11.92 18.83
C TYR A 217 8.63 12.48 19.00
N LYS A 218 8.43 13.75 18.68
CA LYS A 218 7.14 14.43 18.78
C LYS A 218 6.55 14.66 17.39
N ALA A 219 5.40 14.09 17.13
CA ALA A 219 4.62 14.29 15.93
C ALA A 219 3.13 14.04 16.21
N LEU A 220 2.24 14.62 15.42
CA LEU A 220 0.79 14.39 15.50
C LEU A 220 0.23 14.66 16.93
N ASP A 221 0.76 15.69 17.59
CA ASP A 221 0.43 16.04 18.98
C ASP A 221 0.66 14.91 20.01
N GLN A 222 1.57 13.99 19.69
CA GLN A 222 1.94 12.84 20.52
C GLN A 222 3.46 12.72 20.69
N SER A 223 3.87 12.02 21.74
CA SER A 223 5.27 11.60 21.97
C SER A 223 5.43 10.12 21.69
N PHE A 224 6.50 9.77 21.00
CA PHE A 224 6.88 8.41 20.66
C PHE A 224 8.22 8.08 21.28
N SER A 225 8.31 6.98 22.00
CA SER A 225 9.53 6.54 22.68
C SER A 225 10.28 5.43 21.95
N HIS A 226 9.66 4.81 20.94
CA HIS A 226 10.25 3.73 20.17
C HIS A 226 10.03 3.92 18.68
N PHE A 227 11.01 3.45 17.88
CA PHE A 227 10.92 3.35 16.43
C PHE A 227 11.24 1.93 16.00
N VAL A 228 10.22 1.22 15.51
CA VAL A 228 10.36 -0.12 14.95
C VAL A 228 10.75 0.03 13.49
N SER A 229 12.05 -0.10 13.19
CA SER A 229 12.56 -0.03 11.82
C SER A 229 12.14 -1.25 11.01
N VAL A 230 11.67 -1.00 9.78
CA VAL A 230 11.32 -2.04 8.80
C VAL A 230 11.84 -1.60 7.44
N ASP A 231 12.91 -2.25 6.98
CA ASP A 231 13.38 -2.08 5.60
C ASP A 231 12.39 -2.71 4.64
N LYS A 232 11.94 -1.94 3.68
CA LYS A 232 10.97 -2.39 2.69
C LYS A 232 11.57 -2.38 1.31
N LYS A 233 11.60 -3.56 0.67
CA LYS A 233 11.97 -3.71 -0.74
C LYS A 233 10.70 -3.80 -1.57
N ILE A 234 10.55 -2.88 -2.51
CA ILE A 234 9.35 -2.70 -3.30
C ILE A 234 9.67 -2.87 -4.77
N SER A 235 8.82 -3.59 -5.48
CA SER A 235 8.82 -3.65 -6.94
C SER A 235 7.57 -2.96 -7.48
N ILE A 236 7.78 -2.04 -8.42
CA ILE A 236 6.74 -1.32 -9.14
C ILE A 236 6.69 -1.89 -10.55
N PHE A 237 5.54 -2.38 -10.97
CA PHE A 237 5.29 -2.87 -12.32
C PHE A 237 4.40 -1.88 -13.05
N ILE A 238 4.85 -1.37 -14.18
CA ILE A 238 4.05 -0.61 -15.13
C ILE A 238 3.67 -1.59 -16.24
N ILE A 239 2.45 -2.08 -16.21
CA ILE A 239 1.95 -3.08 -17.16
C ILE A 239 1.16 -2.36 -18.23
N GLU A 240 1.61 -2.44 -19.48
CA GLU A 240 0.98 -1.75 -20.61
C GLU A 240 -0.31 -2.47 -21.04
N LYS A 241 -1.35 -1.70 -21.37
CA LYS A 241 -2.50 -2.25 -22.05
C LYS A 241 -2.13 -2.56 -23.50
N GLN A 242 -2.22 -3.81 -23.87
CA GLN A 242 -2.08 -4.21 -25.28
C GLN A 242 -3.35 -3.80 -26.03
N LEU A 243 -3.17 -3.16 -27.17
CA LEU A 243 -4.24 -2.73 -28.09
C LEU A 243 -4.94 -3.94 -28.74
#